data_fd5a15bb117a348563e324cc53e36077
#
_entry.id   fd5a15bb117a348563e324cc53e36077
#
_cell.length_a   1.000
_cell.length_b   1.000
_cell.length_c   1.000
_cell.angle_alpha   90.00
_cell.angle_beta   90.00
_cell.angle_gamma   90.00
#
_symmetry.space_group_name_H-M   'P 1'
#
loop_
_entity.id
_entity.type
_entity.pdbx_description
1 polymer ?
#
loop_
_entity_poly.entity_id
_entity_poly.type
_entity_poly.pdbx_seq_one_letter_code
_entity_poly.pdbx_strand_id
1 'polypeptide(L)'
;MMLGLVTPSSGEILIENKNLNSFGRDEILKRFNFASPYVELPKKLTVRQNLEIYGRLYGISNLDERINEISEDLDIKNFFGRKTGELSSGQKNRVSLAKSLINKPEILLLDEPTASLDPDIGDFIRSYIQEYKIKNKVTILLASHNM
;
A
#
# COMPACT_ATOMS: atom_id res chain seq x y z
N MET A 1 -5.72 12.77 8.39
CA MET A 1 -5.69 14.00 7.58
C MET A 1 -5.41 13.71 6.11
N MET A 2 -4.23 13.27 5.68
CA MET A 2 -3.92 13.06 4.25
C MET A 2 -4.81 12.05 3.52
N LEU A 3 -5.30 11.01 4.20
CA LEU A 3 -6.30 10.08 3.66
C LEU A 3 -7.75 10.63 3.74
N GLY A 4 -7.90 11.87 4.12
CA GLY A 4 -9.22 12.52 4.18
C GLY A 4 -10.14 12.06 5.30
N LEU A 5 -9.72 11.18 6.20
CA LEU A 5 -10.53 10.65 7.31
C LEU A 5 -10.73 11.66 8.44
N VAL A 6 -9.80 12.60 8.57
CA VAL A 6 -9.82 13.65 9.62
C VAL A 6 -9.53 14.98 8.97
N THR A 7 -10.33 16.00 9.29
CA THR A 7 -10.12 17.38 8.85
C THR A 7 -9.07 18.05 9.76
N PRO A 8 -8.11 18.80 9.21
CA PRO A 8 -7.17 19.57 10.03
C PRO A 8 -7.90 20.67 10.80
N SER A 9 -7.50 20.92 12.06
CA SER A 9 -8.04 22.00 12.90
C SER A 9 -7.63 23.38 12.38
N SER A 10 -6.51 23.46 11.70
CA SER A 10 -5.99 24.69 11.05
C SER A 10 -5.06 24.32 9.91
N GLY A 11 -4.79 25.27 9.01
CA GLY A 11 -3.97 25.06 7.82
C GLY A 11 -4.69 24.29 6.71
N GLU A 12 -3.97 23.98 5.66
CA GLU A 12 -4.50 23.29 4.48
C GLU A 12 -3.52 22.24 3.97
N ILE A 13 -4.07 21.25 3.28
CA ILE A 13 -3.28 20.21 2.59
C ILE A 13 -3.48 20.43 1.09
N LEU A 14 -2.40 20.76 0.41
CA LEU A 14 -2.39 20.98 -1.04
C LEU A 14 -1.75 19.79 -1.75
N ILE A 15 -2.43 19.27 -2.74
CA ILE A 15 -1.91 18.27 -3.67
C ILE A 15 -1.97 18.89 -5.07
N GLU A 16 -0.80 19.10 -5.68
CA GLU A 16 -0.70 19.78 -6.98
C GLU A 16 -1.46 21.13 -6.98
N ASN A 17 -1.28 21.92 -5.93
CA ASN A 17 -1.97 23.21 -5.70
C ASN A 17 -3.50 23.12 -5.55
N LYS A 18 -4.07 21.91 -5.39
CA LYS A 18 -5.49 21.72 -5.10
C LYS A 18 -5.67 21.37 -3.63
N ASN A 19 -6.57 22.06 -2.95
CA ASN A 19 -6.86 21.79 -1.55
C ASN A 19 -7.62 20.46 -1.42
N LEU A 20 -7.10 19.56 -0.59
CA LEU A 20 -7.66 18.22 -0.37
C LEU A 20 -9.09 18.26 0.19
N ASN A 21 -9.48 19.34 0.85
CA ASN A 21 -10.83 19.52 1.40
C ASN A 21 -11.81 20.20 0.42
N SER A 22 -11.36 20.52 -0.81
CA SER A 22 -12.20 21.15 -1.83
C SER A 22 -13.01 20.15 -2.64
N PHE A 23 -13.86 20.68 -3.53
CA PHE A 23 -14.58 19.89 -4.53
C PHE A 23 -13.60 19.10 -5.40
N GLY A 24 -13.89 17.80 -5.64
CA GLY A 24 -13.00 16.88 -6.36
C GLY A 24 -12.06 16.06 -5.49
N ARG A 25 -12.20 16.10 -4.18
CA ARG A 25 -11.43 15.31 -3.20
C ARG A 25 -11.36 13.82 -3.55
N ASP A 26 -12.48 13.22 -3.96
CA ASP A 26 -12.53 11.77 -4.23
C ASP A 26 -11.63 11.38 -5.40
N GLU A 27 -11.53 12.24 -6.43
CA GLU A 27 -10.60 12.01 -7.54
C GLU A 27 -9.13 12.09 -7.10
N ILE A 28 -8.82 12.99 -6.18
CA ILE A 28 -7.48 13.07 -5.60
C ILE A 28 -7.19 11.82 -4.77
N LEU A 29 -8.14 11.37 -3.94
CA LEU A 29 -7.96 10.21 -3.07
C LEU A 29 -7.83 8.87 -3.81
N LYS A 30 -8.42 8.74 -5.00
CA LYS A 30 -8.21 7.56 -5.87
C LYS A 30 -6.76 7.35 -6.28
N ARG A 31 -5.96 8.42 -6.30
CA ARG A 31 -4.53 8.41 -6.65
C ARG A 31 -3.64 8.04 -5.46
N PHE A 32 -4.24 7.89 -4.26
CA PHE A 32 -3.55 7.52 -3.04
C PHE A 32 -3.68 6.03 -2.75
N ASN A 33 -2.71 5.51 -2.03
CA ASN A 33 -2.87 4.31 -1.23
C ASN A 33 -1.95 4.38 -0.01
N PHE A 34 -2.15 3.45 0.91
CA PHE A 34 -1.35 3.42 2.14
C PHE A 34 -1.09 2.00 2.62
N ALA A 35 0.00 1.82 3.34
CA ALA A 35 0.29 0.65 4.14
C ALA A 35 0.71 1.07 5.55
N SER A 36 0.19 0.34 6.54
CA SER A 36 0.54 0.52 7.94
C SER A 36 0.46 -0.85 8.63
N PRO A 37 1.36 -1.19 9.56
CA PRO A 37 1.30 -2.44 10.31
C PRO A 37 0.07 -2.53 11.23
N TYR A 38 -0.57 -1.39 11.50
CA TYR A 38 -1.76 -1.31 12.35
C TYR A 38 -3.07 -1.57 11.60
N VAL A 39 -3.04 -1.62 10.28
CA VAL A 39 -4.23 -1.89 9.45
C VAL A 39 -4.15 -3.30 8.90
N GLU A 40 -4.85 -4.19 9.58
CA GLU A 40 -4.86 -5.60 9.21
C GLU A 40 -5.80 -5.87 8.03
N LEU A 41 -5.35 -6.75 7.14
CA LEU A 41 -6.20 -7.31 6.09
C LEU A 41 -7.18 -8.33 6.70
N PRO A 42 -8.36 -8.54 6.08
CA PRO A 42 -9.32 -9.56 6.51
C PRO A 42 -8.69 -10.94 6.71
N LYS A 43 -8.54 -11.35 7.99
CA LYS A 43 -7.76 -12.54 8.40
C LYS A 43 -8.30 -13.87 7.86
N LYS A 44 -9.62 -13.94 7.60
CA LYS A 44 -10.30 -15.15 7.12
C LYS A 44 -10.18 -15.37 5.62
N LEU A 45 -9.80 -14.34 4.88
CA LEU A 45 -9.61 -14.40 3.44
C LEU A 45 -8.18 -14.81 3.10
N THR A 46 -8.02 -15.47 1.95
CA THR A 46 -6.69 -15.78 1.42
C THR A 46 -5.99 -14.51 0.93
N VAL A 47 -4.68 -14.59 0.73
CA VAL A 47 -3.89 -13.48 0.14
C VAL A 47 -4.49 -13.06 -1.20
N ARG A 48 -4.74 -14.03 -2.09
CA ARG A 48 -5.33 -13.76 -3.40
C ARG A 48 -6.68 -13.06 -3.29
N GLN A 49 -7.59 -13.58 -2.46
CA GLN A 49 -8.92 -12.99 -2.25
C GLN A 49 -8.83 -11.56 -1.73
N ASN A 50 -7.90 -11.27 -0.81
CA ASN A 50 -7.68 -9.90 -0.34
C ASN A 50 -7.28 -8.97 -1.50
N LEU A 51 -6.29 -9.36 -2.30
CA LEU A 51 -5.84 -8.55 -3.44
C LEU A 51 -6.95 -8.37 -4.49
N GLU A 52 -7.73 -9.40 -4.78
CA GLU A 52 -8.87 -9.32 -5.70
C GLU A 52 -9.94 -8.33 -5.22
N ILE A 53 -10.30 -8.35 -3.94
CA ILE A 53 -11.29 -7.43 -3.37
C ILE A 53 -10.80 -5.99 -3.50
N TYR A 54 -9.57 -5.70 -3.04
CA TYR A 54 -9.04 -4.34 -3.15
C TYR A 54 -8.87 -3.89 -4.59
N GLY A 55 -8.39 -4.76 -5.48
CA GLY A 55 -8.29 -4.42 -6.90
C GLY A 55 -9.63 -4.09 -7.54
N ARG A 56 -10.70 -4.83 -7.20
CA ARG A 56 -12.07 -4.52 -7.65
C ARG A 56 -12.59 -3.20 -7.07
N LEU A 57 -12.33 -2.91 -5.80
CA LEU A 57 -12.71 -1.65 -5.16
C LEU A 57 -12.06 -0.43 -5.84
N TYR A 58 -10.83 -0.59 -6.35
CA TYR A 58 -10.14 0.44 -7.13
C TYR A 58 -10.47 0.42 -8.62
N GLY A 59 -11.33 -0.50 -9.09
CA GLY A 59 -11.77 -0.57 -10.48
C GLY A 59 -10.68 -1.01 -11.46
N ILE A 60 -9.75 -1.88 -11.03
CA ILE A 60 -8.66 -2.36 -11.89
C ILE A 60 -9.20 -3.32 -12.95
N SER A 61 -9.07 -2.96 -14.21
CA SER A 61 -9.62 -3.74 -15.35
C SER A 61 -8.84 -5.03 -15.59
N ASN A 62 -7.50 -5.00 -15.59
CA ASN A 62 -6.62 -6.17 -15.81
C ASN A 62 -6.13 -6.72 -14.48
N LEU A 63 -7.07 -7.07 -13.60
CA LEU A 63 -6.77 -7.37 -12.21
C LEU A 63 -5.87 -8.59 -12.02
N ASP A 64 -6.09 -9.68 -12.75
CA ASP A 64 -5.28 -10.90 -12.63
C ASP A 64 -3.83 -10.65 -13.04
N GLU A 65 -3.61 -9.91 -14.12
CA GLU A 65 -2.27 -9.52 -14.57
C GLU A 65 -1.59 -8.64 -13.51
N ARG A 66 -2.32 -7.66 -12.97
CA ARG A 66 -1.81 -6.77 -11.94
C ARG A 66 -1.44 -7.50 -10.64
N ILE A 67 -2.28 -8.45 -10.20
CA ILE A 67 -2.00 -9.28 -9.03
C ILE A 67 -0.76 -10.14 -9.27
N ASN A 68 -0.62 -10.74 -10.45
CA ASN A 68 0.55 -11.55 -10.77
C ASN A 68 1.83 -10.72 -10.76
N GLU A 69 1.85 -9.54 -11.42
CA GLU A 69 2.98 -8.60 -11.44
C GLU A 69 3.47 -8.29 -10.02
N ILE A 70 2.58 -7.76 -9.17
CA ILE A 70 2.93 -7.37 -7.79
C ILE A 70 3.39 -8.59 -6.96
N SER A 71 2.80 -9.74 -7.23
CA SER A 71 3.06 -10.94 -6.44
C SER A 71 4.41 -11.57 -6.76
N GLU A 72 4.87 -11.43 -7.97
CA GLU A 72 6.24 -11.78 -8.37
C GLU A 72 7.23 -10.80 -7.75
N ASP A 73 6.98 -9.51 -7.89
CA ASP A 73 7.84 -8.45 -7.35
C ASP A 73 8.05 -8.56 -5.83
N LEU A 74 7.03 -8.95 -5.08
CA LEU A 74 7.06 -9.03 -3.61
C LEU A 74 7.19 -10.46 -3.07
N ASP A 75 7.43 -11.44 -3.93
CA ASP A 75 7.57 -12.86 -3.58
C ASP A 75 6.45 -13.37 -2.66
N ILE A 76 5.19 -13.12 -3.05
CA ILE A 76 4.01 -13.53 -2.28
C ILE A 76 3.19 -14.64 -2.95
N LYS A 77 3.54 -15.01 -4.17
CA LYS A 77 2.82 -16.00 -4.98
C LYS A 77 2.73 -17.36 -4.30
N ASN A 78 3.79 -17.75 -3.59
CA ASN A 78 3.91 -19.05 -2.92
C ASN A 78 2.91 -19.26 -1.77
N PHE A 79 2.27 -18.19 -1.30
CA PHE A 79 1.28 -18.28 -0.22
C PHE A 79 -0.07 -17.65 -0.56
N PHE A 80 -0.39 -17.53 -1.85
CA PHE A 80 -1.68 -17.00 -2.33
C PHE A 80 -2.91 -17.68 -1.75
N GLY A 81 -2.86 -19.00 -1.59
CA GLY A 81 -3.94 -19.80 -1.02
C GLY A 81 -4.03 -19.76 0.50
N ARG A 82 -3.03 -19.20 1.20
CA ARG A 82 -3.05 -19.13 2.67
C ARG A 82 -3.90 -17.96 3.13
N LYS A 83 -4.60 -18.15 4.25
CA LYS A 83 -5.33 -17.07 4.91
C LYS A 83 -4.35 -16.05 5.47
N THR A 84 -4.66 -14.76 5.36
CA THR A 84 -3.78 -13.69 5.85
C THR A 84 -3.55 -13.75 7.36
N GLY A 85 -4.50 -14.33 8.12
CA GLY A 85 -4.33 -14.57 9.56
C GLY A 85 -3.22 -15.58 9.92
N GLU A 86 -2.86 -16.45 8.98
CA GLU A 86 -1.88 -17.55 9.17
C GLU A 86 -0.45 -17.16 8.72
N LEU A 87 -0.27 -15.94 8.24
CA LEU A 87 1.00 -15.46 7.74
C LEU A 87 1.93 -14.97 8.86
N SER A 88 3.24 -15.09 8.66
CA SER A 88 4.24 -14.44 9.52
C SER A 88 4.16 -12.91 9.39
N SER A 89 4.79 -12.17 10.30
CA SER A 89 4.86 -10.70 10.26
C SER A 89 5.44 -10.19 8.94
N GLY A 90 6.56 -10.76 8.48
CA GLY A 90 7.18 -10.39 7.20
C GLY A 90 6.30 -10.72 5.99
N GLN A 91 5.60 -11.86 5.99
CA GLN A 91 4.64 -12.20 4.95
C GLN A 91 3.45 -11.23 4.94
N LYS A 92 2.89 -10.91 6.11
CA LYS A 92 1.81 -9.92 6.24
C LYS A 92 2.23 -8.55 5.72
N ASN A 93 3.45 -8.13 6.04
CA ASN A 93 3.98 -6.84 5.58
C ASN A 93 4.07 -6.80 4.05
N ARG A 94 4.64 -7.84 3.42
CA ARG A 94 4.70 -7.95 1.94
C ARG A 94 3.31 -7.92 1.29
N VAL A 95 2.33 -8.60 1.87
CA VAL A 95 0.94 -8.58 1.37
C VAL A 95 0.28 -7.21 1.57
N SER A 96 0.52 -6.54 2.70
CA SER A 96 0.04 -5.17 2.96
C SER A 96 0.63 -4.17 1.96
N LEU A 97 1.93 -4.30 1.66
CA LEU A 97 2.59 -3.50 0.64
C LEU A 97 2.00 -3.79 -0.75
N ALA A 98 1.80 -5.08 -1.12
CA ALA A 98 1.17 -5.45 -2.37
C ALA A 98 -0.23 -4.81 -2.53
N LYS A 99 -1.04 -4.87 -1.48
CA LYS A 99 -2.36 -4.20 -1.44
C LYS A 99 -2.23 -2.71 -1.66
N SER A 100 -1.24 -2.06 -1.05
CA SER A 100 -1.05 -0.61 -1.19
C SER A 100 -0.56 -0.17 -2.57
N LEU A 101 -0.06 -1.09 -3.37
CA LEU A 101 0.41 -0.84 -4.72
C LEU A 101 -0.58 -1.29 -5.81
N ILE A 102 -1.71 -1.91 -5.43
CA ILE A 102 -2.63 -2.56 -6.38
C ILE A 102 -3.18 -1.59 -7.42
N ASN A 103 -3.49 -0.37 -7.04
CA ASN A 103 -4.04 0.68 -7.89
C ASN A 103 -2.99 1.55 -8.60
N LYS A 104 -1.71 1.18 -8.57
CA LYS A 104 -0.60 2.01 -9.12
C LYS A 104 -0.68 3.45 -8.59
N PRO A 105 -0.63 3.66 -7.28
CA PRO A 105 -0.86 4.98 -6.70
C PRO A 105 0.22 5.98 -7.16
N GLU A 106 -0.17 7.23 -7.36
CA GLU A 106 0.77 8.34 -7.59
C GLU A 106 1.33 8.88 -6.28
N ILE A 107 0.58 8.68 -5.18
CA ILE A 107 0.99 9.07 -3.84
C ILE A 107 0.80 7.88 -2.90
N LEU A 108 1.90 7.42 -2.31
CA LEU A 108 1.94 6.28 -1.41
C LEU A 108 2.33 6.74 -0.01
N LEU A 109 1.48 6.42 0.96
CA LEU A 109 1.71 6.70 2.37
C LEU A 109 2.16 5.41 3.06
N LEU A 110 3.35 5.41 3.63
CA LEU A 110 3.91 4.26 4.33
C LEU A 110 4.16 4.62 5.79
N ASP A 111 3.53 3.88 6.67
CA ASP A 111 3.71 4.02 8.11
C ASP A 111 4.44 2.77 8.62
N GLU A 112 5.67 2.96 9.10
CA GLU A 112 6.53 1.91 9.63
C GLU A 112 6.61 0.64 8.75
N PRO A 113 6.90 0.73 7.45
CA PRO A 113 6.80 -0.40 6.52
C PRO A 113 7.79 -1.53 6.80
N THR A 114 8.80 -1.27 7.62
CA THR A 114 9.83 -2.27 8.00
C THR A 114 9.86 -2.57 9.51
N ALA A 115 8.89 -2.05 10.27
CA ALA A 115 8.85 -2.28 11.71
C ALA A 115 8.67 -3.77 12.04
N SER A 116 9.42 -4.23 13.04
CA SER A 116 9.35 -5.62 13.53
C SER A 116 9.64 -6.71 12.48
N LEU A 117 10.39 -6.37 11.45
CA LEU A 117 10.86 -7.32 10.44
C LEU A 117 12.31 -7.73 10.72
N ASP A 118 12.64 -8.95 10.32
CA ASP A 118 14.04 -9.37 10.25
C ASP A 118 14.83 -8.45 9.31
N PRO A 119 16.12 -8.21 9.57
CA PRO A 119 16.95 -7.28 8.79
C PRO A 119 16.89 -7.54 7.28
N ASP A 120 17.01 -8.79 6.85
CA ASP A 120 16.99 -9.19 5.43
C ASP A 120 15.66 -8.84 4.74
N ILE A 121 14.53 -9.08 5.43
CA ILE A 121 13.21 -8.73 4.93
C ILE A 121 13.04 -7.21 4.91
N GLY A 122 13.54 -6.52 5.94
CA GLY A 122 13.53 -5.06 6.00
C GLY A 122 14.30 -4.42 4.85
N ASP A 123 15.50 -4.95 4.54
CA ASP A 123 16.32 -4.49 3.42
C ASP A 123 15.66 -4.74 2.07
N PHE A 124 15.07 -5.92 1.88
CA PHE A 124 14.29 -6.23 0.69
C PHE A 124 13.15 -5.23 0.47
N ILE A 125 12.36 -4.95 1.50
CA ILE A 125 11.24 -4.00 1.42
C ILE A 125 11.73 -2.57 1.13
N ARG A 126 12.82 -2.12 1.77
CA ARG A 126 13.40 -0.78 1.51
C ARG A 126 13.87 -0.65 0.06
N SER A 127 14.62 -1.62 -0.42
CA SER A 127 15.12 -1.66 -1.80
C SER A 127 13.98 -1.63 -2.81
N TYR A 128 12.98 -2.48 -2.60
CA TYR A 128 11.79 -2.54 -3.46
C TYR A 128 11.02 -1.20 -3.50
N ILE A 129 10.79 -0.57 -2.35
CA ILE A 129 10.10 0.73 -2.28
C ILE A 129 10.89 1.80 -3.05
N GLN A 130 12.21 1.80 -2.93
CA GLN A 130 13.08 2.76 -3.63
C GLN A 130 13.04 2.56 -5.14
N GLU A 131 13.17 1.33 -5.60
CA GLU A 131 13.07 0.97 -7.03
C GLU A 131 11.69 1.32 -7.59
N TYR A 132 10.63 0.97 -6.88
CA TYR A 132 9.25 1.27 -7.26
C TYR A 132 9.01 2.77 -7.41
N LYS A 133 9.52 3.58 -6.46
CA LYS A 133 9.46 5.05 -6.51
C LYS A 133 10.09 5.60 -7.79
N ILE A 134 11.28 5.13 -8.13
CA ILE A 134 12.03 5.61 -9.31
C ILE A 134 11.33 5.18 -10.60
N LYS A 135 11.02 3.87 -10.71
CA LYS A 135 10.41 3.27 -11.90
C LYS A 135 9.05 3.90 -12.25
N ASN A 136 8.23 4.14 -11.23
CA ASN A 136 6.84 4.60 -11.41
C ASN A 136 6.63 6.10 -11.12
N LYS A 137 7.70 6.84 -10.76
CA LYS A 137 7.65 8.28 -10.42
C LYS A 137 6.64 8.59 -9.31
N VAL A 138 6.54 7.71 -8.30
CA VAL A 138 5.59 7.83 -7.19
C VAL A 138 6.12 8.80 -6.14
N THR A 139 5.25 9.65 -5.61
CA THR A 139 5.54 10.43 -4.40
C THR A 139 5.31 9.55 -3.18
N ILE A 140 6.32 9.33 -2.36
CA ILE A 140 6.21 8.52 -1.15
C ILE A 140 6.38 9.41 0.08
N LEU A 141 5.39 9.35 0.98
CA LEU A 141 5.51 9.88 2.34
C LEU A 141 5.72 8.69 3.28
N LEU A 142 6.89 8.67 3.91
CA LEU A 142 7.31 7.62 4.82
C LEU A 142 7.36 8.17 6.25
N ALA A 143 6.61 7.53 7.16
CA ALA A 143 6.78 7.71 8.59
C ALA A 143 7.55 6.50 9.14
N SER A 144 8.71 6.74 9.74
CA SER A 144 9.51 5.69 10.38
C SER A 144 10.35 6.28 11.51
N HIS A 145 10.51 5.50 12.58
CA HIS A 145 11.41 5.82 13.70
C HIS A 145 12.75 5.07 13.61
N ASN A 146 12.89 4.14 12.64
CA ASN A 146 14.11 3.41 12.33
C ASN A 146 14.46 3.61 10.85
N MET A 147 15.25 4.64 10.59
CA MET A 147 15.89 4.84 9.29
C MET A 147 17.33 4.38 9.31
#